data_7738ec1c9ad033dccffbfee885ba9aa0
#
_entry.id   7738ec1c9ad033dccffbfee885ba9aa0
#
_cell.length_a   1.000
_cell.length_b   1.000
_cell.length_c   1.000
_cell.angle_alpha   90.00
_cell.angle_beta   90.00
_cell.angle_gamma   90.00
#
_symmetry.space_group_name_H-M   'P 1'
#
loop_
_entity.id
_entity.type
_entity.pdbx_description
1 polymer ?
#
loop_
_entity_poly.entity_id
_entity_poly.type
_entity_poly.pdbx_seq_one_letter_code
_entity_poly.pdbx_strand_id
1 'polypeptide(L)'
;MQISDTLTNQKKELEFSDKVRIYLCGVTVYDQSHIGHARTIIVFDTLRRFLEANGTPVELIQNFTDVDDKIINRAKEQGESASGLSNKYIQTYFEDSDRLNIKRATNYPKATEHIEDMIKLIQELIGKESAYVSKNGVYFRVSKFSEYGKLSKKKTEDLESGARVEIDESKESPLDFALWKFSDGQPNWESPWGKGRPGWHIECSAMSIKYLGTNFEIHGGGRDLIFPHHENEIAQSESFTSEQFAKIWMHAGMITINGEKMSKSVGNVKSINHVLESWGPNVARLFCISGHYSKPIDYTEDLLKENLIRLRQIETCYYELRLAGQAQETEDISSLLKETREKFDTALNDDFNTSLGLSVFFNMVKTINSLAADEKISKEMAEEAMPVLEYMLDVLGIKIQTVSDEEIKSIFELINKRETLRGEKQFEEAENNHF
;
A
#
# COMPACT_ATOMS: atom_id res chain seq x y z
N MET A 1 -14.60 5.03 -12.92
CA MET A 1 -13.19 5.20 -12.53
C MET A 1 -12.32 4.46 -13.52
N GLN A 2 -11.26 5.09 -14.03
CA GLN A 2 -10.28 4.44 -14.90
C GLN A 2 -8.99 4.14 -14.12
N ILE A 3 -8.35 3.02 -14.39
CA ILE A 3 -7.09 2.59 -13.78
C ILE A 3 -6.16 2.03 -14.86
N SER A 4 -4.89 2.41 -14.84
CA SER A 4 -3.87 1.84 -15.71
C SER A 4 -3.65 0.37 -15.41
N ASP A 5 -3.93 -0.47 -16.40
CA ASP A 5 -3.72 -1.92 -16.34
C ASP A 5 -2.33 -2.27 -16.88
N THR A 6 -1.49 -2.85 -16.06
CA THR A 6 -0.14 -3.27 -16.45
C THR A 6 -0.17 -4.34 -17.53
N LEU A 7 -1.21 -5.19 -17.56
CA LEU A 7 -1.35 -6.25 -18.56
C LEU A 7 -1.52 -5.70 -19.96
N THR A 8 -2.30 -4.64 -20.13
CA THR A 8 -2.57 -4.04 -21.45
C THR A 8 -1.75 -2.77 -21.73
N ASN A 9 -1.14 -2.17 -20.69
CA ASN A 9 -0.54 -0.82 -20.70
C ASN A 9 -1.55 0.27 -21.12
N GLN A 10 -2.83 0.06 -20.86
CA GLN A 10 -3.92 1.01 -21.16
C GLN A 10 -4.75 1.26 -19.91
N LYS A 11 -5.41 2.42 -19.87
CA LYS A 11 -6.44 2.67 -18.85
C LYS A 11 -7.66 1.79 -19.15
N LYS A 12 -8.14 1.11 -18.13
CA LYS A 12 -9.37 0.34 -18.16
C LYS A 12 -10.41 0.93 -17.21
N GLU A 13 -11.66 0.88 -17.60
CA GLU A 13 -12.77 1.19 -16.70
C GLU A 13 -12.83 0.13 -15.58
N LEU A 14 -12.99 0.57 -14.35
CA LEU A 14 -13.20 -0.31 -13.20
C LEU A 14 -14.66 -0.75 -13.17
N GLU A 15 -14.95 -1.90 -13.77
CA GLU A 15 -16.28 -2.51 -13.84
C GLU A 15 -16.47 -3.52 -12.71
N PHE A 16 -17.53 -3.35 -11.92
CA PHE A 16 -17.91 -4.24 -10.83
C PHE A 16 -19.44 -4.33 -10.74
N SER A 17 -19.96 -5.37 -10.06
CA SER A 17 -21.42 -5.56 -9.89
C SER A 17 -21.91 -4.93 -8.59
N ASP A 18 -21.45 -5.44 -7.45
CA ASP A 18 -21.90 -5.06 -6.10
C ASP A 18 -20.76 -4.51 -5.24
N LYS A 19 -19.54 -4.93 -5.48
CA LYS A 19 -18.33 -4.54 -4.76
C LYS A 19 -17.09 -4.66 -5.65
N VAL A 20 -16.05 -3.91 -5.31
CA VAL A 20 -14.72 -4.06 -5.90
C VAL A 20 -13.93 -5.08 -5.08
N ARG A 21 -13.51 -6.18 -5.71
CA ARG A 21 -12.67 -7.22 -5.10
C ARG A 21 -11.22 -6.96 -5.45
N ILE A 22 -10.38 -6.83 -4.44
CA ILE A 22 -8.96 -6.55 -4.57
C ILE A 22 -8.16 -7.64 -3.89
N TYR A 23 -7.25 -8.28 -4.64
CA TYR A 23 -6.20 -9.09 -4.04
C TYR A 23 -4.90 -8.28 -4.06
N LEU A 24 -4.34 -8.04 -2.89
CA LEU A 24 -3.07 -7.35 -2.73
C LEU A 24 -2.03 -8.36 -2.23
N CYS A 25 -1.02 -8.66 -3.07
CA CYS A 25 0.09 -9.49 -2.63
C CYS A 25 0.75 -8.89 -1.39
N GLY A 26 0.79 -9.71 -0.34
CA GLY A 26 1.30 -9.31 0.96
C GLY A 26 2.82 -9.47 1.08
N VAL A 27 3.29 -9.43 2.30
CA VAL A 27 4.72 -9.47 2.60
C VAL A 27 5.17 -10.86 3.02
N THR A 28 6.43 -11.20 2.69
CA THR A 28 7.13 -12.34 3.30
C THR A 28 7.63 -11.91 4.67
N VAL A 29 7.13 -12.54 5.73
CA VAL A 29 7.29 -12.11 7.11
C VAL A 29 8.55 -12.68 7.77
N TYR A 30 9.73 -12.28 7.25
CA TYR A 30 11.04 -12.71 7.74
C TYR A 30 11.88 -11.58 8.34
N ASP A 31 11.44 -10.33 8.18
CA ASP A 31 12.14 -9.12 8.66
C ASP A 31 11.17 -7.95 8.74
N GLN A 32 11.59 -6.84 9.35
CA GLN A 32 10.82 -5.61 9.39
C GLN A 32 10.43 -5.13 7.98
N SER A 33 9.20 -4.62 7.88
CA SER A 33 8.74 -3.98 6.65
C SER A 33 9.46 -2.64 6.41
N HIS A 34 9.68 -2.31 5.15
CA HIS A 34 10.35 -1.09 4.74
C HIS A 34 9.40 -0.13 4.03
N ILE A 35 9.84 1.12 3.83
CA ILE A 35 9.03 2.18 3.23
C ILE A 35 8.46 1.82 1.83
N GLY A 36 9.11 0.92 1.08
CA GLY A 36 8.57 0.38 -0.17
C GLY A 36 7.29 -0.44 0.02
N HIS A 37 7.24 -1.28 1.08
CA HIS A 37 6.01 -1.97 1.47
C HIS A 37 4.95 -0.96 1.93
N ALA A 38 5.33 0.02 2.76
CA ALA A 38 4.41 1.07 3.19
C ALA A 38 3.77 1.80 2.01
N ARG A 39 4.56 2.15 0.97
CA ARG A 39 4.02 2.81 -0.21
C ARG A 39 2.94 1.99 -0.89
N THR A 40 3.19 0.70 -1.09
CA THR A 40 2.20 -0.20 -1.72
C THR A 40 0.91 -0.22 -0.89
N ILE A 41 1.01 -0.45 0.42
CA ILE A 41 -0.18 -0.53 1.29
C ILE A 41 -0.92 0.82 1.35
N ILE A 42 -0.21 1.94 1.45
CA ILE A 42 -0.81 3.29 1.49
C ILE A 42 -1.55 3.60 0.17
N VAL A 43 -1.00 3.23 -0.97
CA VAL A 43 -1.65 3.41 -2.28
C VAL A 43 -2.98 2.65 -2.33
N PHE A 44 -2.99 1.37 -1.94
CA PHE A 44 -4.21 0.57 -1.95
C PHE A 44 -5.20 0.95 -0.84
N ASP A 45 -4.73 1.40 0.33
CA ASP A 45 -5.57 1.96 1.37
C ASP A 45 -6.26 3.25 0.91
N THR A 46 -5.53 4.14 0.24
CA THR A 46 -6.08 5.40 -0.29
C THR A 46 -7.09 5.12 -1.41
N LEU A 47 -6.82 4.16 -2.30
CA LEU A 47 -7.77 3.70 -3.31
C LEU A 47 -9.05 3.16 -2.68
N ARG A 48 -8.92 2.27 -1.69
CA ARG A 48 -10.04 1.72 -0.95
C ARG A 48 -10.87 2.81 -0.27
N ARG A 49 -10.20 3.75 0.43
CA ARG A 49 -10.89 4.88 1.10
C ARG A 49 -11.66 5.73 0.11
N PHE A 50 -11.09 6.03 -1.04
CA PHE A 50 -11.76 6.78 -2.08
C PHE A 50 -13.00 6.07 -2.62
N LEU A 51 -12.91 4.78 -2.92
CA LEU A 51 -14.03 3.96 -3.38
C LEU A 51 -15.14 3.91 -2.32
N GLU A 52 -14.80 3.59 -1.07
CA GLU A 52 -15.75 3.51 0.05
C GLU A 52 -16.42 4.86 0.34
N ALA A 53 -15.67 5.98 0.33
CA ALA A 53 -16.20 7.32 0.54
C ALA A 53 -17.16 7.79 -0.58
N ASN A 54 -17.08 7.15 -1.76
CA ASN A 54 -17.99 7.34 -2.88
C ASN A 54 -19.05 6.24 -2.99
N GLY A 55 -19.29 5.50 -1.90
CA GLY A 55 -20.38 4.53 -1.79
C GLY A 55 -20.12 3.18 -2.46
N THR A 56 -18.88 2.90 -2.90
CA THR A 56 -18.50 1.62 -3.51
C THR A 56 -17.92 0.68 -2.45
N PRO A 57 -18.57 -0.45 -2.12
CA PRO A 57 -18.02 -1.43 -1.18
C PRO A 57 -16.74 -2.07 -1.73
N VAL A 58 -15.76 -2.30 -0.86
CA VAL A 58 -14.48 -2.92 -1.24
C VAL A 58 -14.23 -4.16 -0.39
N GLU A 59 -13.94 -5.28 -1.06
CA GLU A 59 -13.41 -6.49 -0.42
C GLU A 59 -11.93 -6.61 -0.75
N LEU A 60 -11.08 -6.32 0.23
CA LEU A 60 -9.63 -6.39 0.08
C LEU A 60 -9.09 -7.60 0.83
N ILE A 61 -8.42 -8.49 0.09
CA ILE A 61 -7.69 -9.64 0.63
C ILE A 61 -6.19 -9.36 0.52
N GLN A 62 -5.46 -9.52 1.62
CA GLN A 62 -4.01 -9.38 1.63
C GLN A 62 -3.38 -10.54 2.39
N ASN A 63 -2.54 -11.34 1.73
CA ASN A 63 -1.94 -12.51 2.35
C ASN A 63 -0.69 -12.20 3.19
N PHE A 64 -0.31 -13.19 4.00
CA PHE A 64 1.04 -13.30 4.52
C PHE A 64 1.70 -14.55 3.97
N THR A 65 2.87 -14.38 3.36
CA THR A 65 3.79 -15.48 3.09
C THR A 65 4.53 -15.78 4.38
N ASP A 66 4.03 -16.74 5.14
CA ASP A 66 4.54 -17.16 6.45
C ASP A 66 5.37 -18.44 6.40
N VAL A 67 5.64 -18.96 5.19
CA VAL A 67 6.58 -20.04 4.90
C VAL A 67 7.38 -19.73 3.64
N ASP A 68 8.71 -19.62 3.77
CA ASP A 68 9.64 -19.34 2.67
C ASP A 68 11.08 -19.68 3.10
N ASP A 69 11.97 -19.89 2.15
CA ASP A 69 13.40 -20.15 2.44
C ASP A 69 14.03 -19.02 3.26
N LYS A 70 13.64 -17.76 3.03
CA LYS A 70 14.14 -16.60 3.78
C LYS A 70 13.73 -16.65 5.25
N ILE A 71 12.48 -17.09 5.52
CA ILE A 71 11.97 -17.25 6.88
C ILE A 71 12.75 -18.36 7.59
N ILE A 72 12.90 -19.53 6.94
CA ILE A 72 13.58 -20.68 7.50
C ILE A 72 15.04 -20.35 7.83
N ASN A 73 15.76 -19.71 6.90
CA ASN A 73 17.15 -19.34 7.09
C ASN A 73 17.31 -18.29 8.21
N ARG A 74 16.45 -17.26 8.21
CA ARG A 74 16.49 -16.21 9.24
C ARG A 74 16.15 -16.74 10.62
N ALA A 75 15.17 -17.66 10.73
CA ALA A 75 14.83 -18.32 11.99
C ALA A 75 16.00 -19.14 12.54
N LYS A 76 16.72 -19.89 11.67
CA LYS A 76 17.93 -20.62 12.04
C LYS A 76 19.04 -19.69 12.55
N GLU A 77 19.27 -18.56 11.88
CA GLU A 77 20.25 -17.55 12.30
C GLU A 77 19.93 -16.97 13.68
N GLN A 78 18.64 -16.81 14.01
CA GLN A 78 18.17 -16.24 15.28
C GLN A 78 17.93 -17.29 16.37
N GLY A 79 18.06 -18.59 16.05
CA GLY A 79 17.78 -19.68 17.00
C GLY A 79 16.27 -19.79 17.36
N GLU A 80 15.40 -19.33 16.47
CA GLU A 80 13.94 -19.36 16.63
C GLU A 80 13.28 -20.38 15.69
N SER A 81 12.01 -20.70 15.94
CA SER A 81 11.21 -21.48 14.97
C SER A 81 10.73 -20.57 13.83
N ALA A 82 10.56 -21.13 12.63
CA ALA A 82 10.02 -20.40 11.47
C ALA A 82 8.65 -19.76 11.78
N SER A 83 7.76 -20.50 12.46
CA SER A 83 6.44 -20.00 12.86
C SER A 83 6.53 -18.89 13.93
N GLY A 84 7.46 -19.00 14.89
CA GLY A 84 7.70 -17.95 15.89
C GLY A 84 8.15 -16.65 15.23
N LEU A 85 9.14 -16.75 14.32
CA LEU A 85 9.64 -15.61 13.57
C LEU A 85 8.53 -14.96 12.71
N SER A 86 7.75 -15.76 11.96
CA SER A 86 6.66 -15.25 11.12
C SER A 86 5.60 -14.52 11.94
N ASN A 87 5.15 -15.11 13.06
CA ASN A 87 4.14 -14.48 13.92
C ASN A 87 4.63 -13.14 14.51
N LYS A 88 5.89 -13.07 14.90
CA LYS A 88 6.53 -11.82 15.37
C LYS A 88 6.45 -10.72 14.31
N TYR A 89 6.82 -11.02 13.07
CA TYR A 89 6.80 -10.00 12.00
C TYR A 89 5.41 -9.71 11.46
N ILE A 90 4.46 -10.64 11.54
CA ILE A 90 3.03 -10.36 11.31
C ILE A 90 2.52 -9.33 12.33
N GLN A 91 2.86 -9.51 13.61
CA GLN A 91 2.49 -8.55 14.66
C GLN A 91 3.10 -7.17 14.40
N THR A 92 4.41 -7.11 14.10
CA THR A 92 5.09 -5.85 13.73
C THR A 92 4.46 -5.19 12.51
N TYR A 93 4.07 -5.98 11.49
CA TYR A 93 3.36 -5.47 10.32
C TYR A 93 2.04 -4.79 10.69
N PHE A 94 1.30 -5.39 11.61
CA PHE A 94 0.04 -4.80 12.08
C PHE A 94 0.26 -3.53 12.89
N GLU A 95 1.24 -3.50 13.78
CA GLU A 95 1.61 -2.31 14.56
C GLU A 95 2.03 -1.14 13.64
N ASP A 96 2.87 -1.40 12.64
CA ASP A 96 3.26 -0.41 11.65
C ASP A 96 2.06 0.08 10.82
N SER A 97 1.15 -0.82 10.43
CA SER A 97 -0.06 -0.49 9.67
C SER A 97 -1.02 0.38 10.48
N ASP A 98 -1.22 0.08 11.76
CA ASP A 98 -2.06 0.87 12.66
C ASP A 98 -1.48 2.29 12.87
N ARG A 99 -0.17 2.39 13.08
CA ARG A 99 0.52 3.69 13.16
C ARG A 99 0.40 4.50 11.86
N LEU A 100 0.43 3.83 10.71
CA LEU A 100 0.22 4.45 9.39
C LEU A 100 -1.26 4.77 9.10
N ASN A 101 -2.20 4.51 10.02
CA ASN A 101 -3.64 4.67 9.80
C ASN A 101 -4.17 3.88 8.58
N ILE A 102 -3.66 2.67 8.37
CA ILE A 102 -4.14 1.76 7.32
C ILE A 102 -5.42 1.05 7.78
N LYS A 103 -6.47 1.09 6.98
CA LYS A 103 -7.68 0.28 7.21
C LYS A 103 -7.34 -1.20 7.07
N ARG A 104 -7.74 -2.02 8.04
CA ARG A 104 -7.52 -3.48 7.99
C ARG A 104 -8.15 -4.06 6.73
N ALA A 105 -7.44 -4.98 6.05
CA ALA A 105 -8.02 -5.74 4.96
C ALA A 105 -9.22 -6.56 5.45
N THR A 106 -10.07 -6.99 4.54
CA THR A 106 -11.22 -7.85 4.87
C THR A 106 -10.74 -9.18 5.43
N ASN A 107 -9.65 -9.72 4.86
CA ASN A 107 -8.99 -10.93 5.34
C ASN A 107 -7.48 -10.86 5.13
N TYR A 108 -6.76 -11.57 6.02
CA TYR A 108 -5.31 -11.77 5.95
C TYR A 108 -4.98 -13.27 5.97
N PRO A 109 -5.22 -14.01 4.85
CA PRO A 109 -4.89 -15.42 4.81
C PRO A 109 -3.38 -15.66 4.91
N LYS A 110 -2.99 -16.71 5.63
CA LYS A 110 -1.60 -17.16 5.73
C LYS A 110 -1.36 -18.36 4.79
N ALA A 111 -0.21 -18.41 4.17
CA ALA A 111 0.15 -19.52 3.28
C ALA A 111 0.05 -20.87 3.99
N THR A 112 0.51 -20.96 5.24
CA THR A 112 0.47 -22.21 6.03
C THR A 112 -0.94 -22.72 6.33
N GLU A 113 -1.96 -21.87 6.29
CA GLU A 113 -3.37 -22.24 6.51
C GLU A 113 -4.07 -22.72 5.22
N HIS A 114 -3.35 -22.68 4.06
CA HIS A 114 -3.91 -22.97 2.73
C HIS A 114 -3.15 -24.06 1.97
N ILE A 115 -2.40 -24.90 2.68
CA ILE A 115 -1.60 -25.98 2.08
C ILE A 115 -2.45 -26.94 1.27
N GLU A 116 -3.63 -27.34 1.77
CA GLU A 116 -4.54 -28.24 1.06
C GLU A 116 -5.09 -27.62 -0.23
N ASP A 117 -5.38 -26.31 -0.21
CA ASP A 117 -5.85 -25.59 -1.39
C ASP A 117 -4.75 -25.55 -2.48
N MET A 118 -3.50 -25.32 -2.07
CA MET A 118 -2.34 -25.35 -2.98
C MET A 118 -2.11 -26.75 -3.56
N ILE A 119 -2.19 -27.80 -2.73
CA ILE A 119 -2.04 -29.18 -3.18
C ILE A 119 -3.12 -29.53 -4.23
N LYS A 120 -4.37 -29.15 -3.99
CA LYS A 120 -5.47 -29.38 -4.95
C LYS A 120 -5.20 -28.67 -6.27
N LEU A 121 -4.79 -27.40 -6.22
CA LEU A 121 -4.47 -26.64 -7.42
C LEU A 121 -3.32 -27.28 -8.21
N ILE A 122 -2.26 -27.72 -7.53
CA ILE A 122 -1.13 -28.41 -8.17
C ILE A 122 -1.56 -29.75 -8.79
N GLN A 123 -2.42 -30.54 -8.12
CA GLN A 123 -2.94 -31.78 -8.66
C GLN A 123 -3.69 -31.57 -9.99
N GLU A 124 -4.53 -30.55 -10.06
CA GLU A 124 -5.25 -30.19 -11.28
C GLU A 124 -4.30 -29.74 -12.39
N LEU A 125 -3.26 -28.93 -12.05
CA LEU A 125 -2.23 -28.53 -13.03
C LEU A 125 -1.46 -29.73 -13.59
N ILE A 126 -1.17 -30.73 -12.76
CA ILE A 126 -0.55 -31.99 -13.22
C ILE A 126 -1.52 -32.75 -14.12
N GLY A 127 -2.80 -32.86 -13.73
CA GLY A 127 -3.83 -33.51 -14.56
C GLY A 127 -4.02 -32.88 -15.92
N LYS A 128 -3.77 -31.55 -16.03
CA LYS A 128 -3.79 -30.79 -17.30
C LYS A 128 -2.44 -30.77 -18.03
N GLU A 129 -1.46 -31.52 -17.57
CA GLU A 129 -0.07 -31.51 -18.08
C GLU A 129 0.64 -30.15 -18.04
N SER A 130 0.09 -29.18 -17.33
CA SER A 130 0.70 -27.86 -17.07
C SER A 130 1.76 -27.90 -15.96
N ALA A 131 1.85 -29.01 -15.24
CA ALA A 131 2.86 -29.25 -14.21
C ALA A 131 3.36 -30.70 -14.28
N TYR A 132 4.52 -30.94 -13.70
CA TYR A 132 5.14 -32.29 -13.64
C TYR A 132 5.89 -32.50 -12.35
N VAL A 133 5.98 -33.77 -11.95
CA VAL A 133 6.77 -34.23 -10.79
C VAL A 133 8.20 -34.51 -11.25
N SER A 134 9.17 -34.04 -10.54
CA SER A 134 10.57 -34.27 -10.79
C SER A 134 11.32 -34.70 -9.50
N LYS A 135 12.64 -34.90 -9.59
CA LYS A 135 13.49 -35.36 -8.46
C LYS A 135 13.42 -34.46 -7.23
N ASN A 136 13.33 -33.13 -7.43
CA ASN A 136 13.45 -32.14 -6.34
C ASN A 136 12.11 -31.49 -5.98
N GLY A 137 11.02 -31.81 -6.69
CA GLY A 137 9.72 -31.18 -6.45
C GLY A 137 8.74 -31.31 -7.60
N VAL A 138 7.70 -30.50 -7.56
CA VAL A 138 6.72 -30.34 -8.63
C VAL A 138 6.94 -28.96 -9.26
N TYR A 139 7.01 -28.91 -10.58
CA TYR A 139 7.30 -27.70 -11.35
C TYR A 139 6.17 -27.39 -12.32
N PHE A 140 5.90 -26.11 -12.51
CA PHE A 140 5.05 -25.62 -13.59
C PHE A 140 5.81 -25.66 -14.90
N ARG A 141 5.20 -26.18 -15.95
CA ARG A 141 5.75 -26.28 -17.30
C ARG A 141 5.40 -25.01 -18.10
N VAL A 142 6.33 -24.03 -18.12
CA VAL A 142 6.12 -22.73 -18.77
C VAL A 142 5.76 -22.87 -20.25
N SER A 143 6.33 -23.85 -20.95
CA SER A 143 6.06 -24.11 -22.39
C SER A 143 4.61 -24.45 -22.70
N LYS A 144 3.80 -24.85 -21.71
CA LYS A 144 2.37 -25.16 -21.88
C LYS A 144 1.48 -23.91 -21.77
N PHE A 145 2.01 -22.79 -21.29
CA PHE A 145 1.28 -21.53 -21.21
C PHE A 145 1.80 -20.57 -22.30
N SER A 146 1.16 -20.60 -23.48
CA SER A 146 1.61 -19.87 -24.67
C SER A 146 1.69 -18.35 -24.51
N GLU A 147 0.95 -17.80 -23.54
CA GLU A 147 0.94 -16.37 -23.24
C GLU A 147 1.92 -15.94 -22.13
N TYR A 148 2.87 -16.83 -21.73
CA TYR A 148 3.86 -16.49 -20.71
C TYR A 148 4.69 -15.27 -21.11
N GLY A 149 4.79 -14.30 -20.22
CA GLY A 149 5.41 -13.00 -20.50
C GLY A 149 4.40 -11.90 -20.87
N LYS A 150 3.09 -12.21 -20.92
CA LYS A 150 2.07 -11.22 -21.31
C LYS A 150 1.96 -10.03 -20.36
N LEU A 151 2.21 -10.22 -19.06
CA LEU A 151 2.20 -9.15 -18.06
C LEU A 151 3.52 -8.35 -18.08
N SER A 152 4.64 -9.05 -18.00
CA SER A 152 5.98 -8.46 -17.90
C SER A 152 6.49 -7.88 -19.22
N LYS A 153 5.86 -8.22 -20.36
CA LYS A 153 6.29 -7.90 -21.72
C LYS A 153 7.66 -8.49 -22.08
N LYS A 154 8.05 -9.56 -21.38
CA LYS A 154 9.31 -10.28 -21.63
C LYS A 154 9.05 -11.46 -22.55
N LYS A 155 9.91 -11.64 -23.54
CA LYS A 155 9.87 -12.81 -24.39
C LYS A 155 10.58 -13.99 -23.72
N THR A 156 10.06 -15.19 -23.89
CA THR A 156 10.63 -16.43 -23.32
C THR A 156 12.06 -16.66 -23.78
N GLU A 157 12.39 -16.37 -25.03
CA GLU A 157 13.73 -16.51 -25.60
C GLU A 157 14.75 -15.57 -24.92
N ASP A 158 14.33 -14.34 -24.58
CA ASP A 158 15.19 -13.37 -23.88
C ASP A 158 15.41 -13.80 -22.41
N LEU A 159 14.41 -14.42 -21.80
CA LEU A 159 14.50 -14.94 -20.45
C LEU A 159 15.43 -16.17 -20.35
N GLU A 160 15.37 -17.08 -21.31
CA GLU A 160 16.26 -18.23 -21.41
C GLU A 160 17.72 -17.82 -21.57
N SER A 161 17.98 -16.84 -22.44
CA SER A 161 19.32 -16.34 -22.71
C SER A 161 19.93 -15.54 -21.54
N GLY A 162 19.07 -14.91 -20.73
CA GLY A 162 19.45 -14.11 -19.55
C GLY A 162 19.47 -14.87 -18.22
N ALA A 163 19.02 -16.11 -18.21
CA ALA A 163 18.94 -16.93 -17.01
C ALA A 163 20.34 -17.34 -16.53
N ARG A 164 20.99 -16.51 -15.67
CA ARG A 164 22.06 -16.93 -14.79
C ARG A 164 21.47 -17.77 -13.63
N VAL A 165 20.68 -18.79 -13.96
CA VAL A 165 20.17 -19.73 -12.97
C VAL A 165 21.18 -20.85 -12.88
N GLU A 166 21.57 -21.25 -11.66
CA GLU A 166 22.19 -22.56 -11.45
C GLU A 166 21.34 -23.60 -12.18
N ILE A 167 21.97 -24.33 -13.07
CA ILE A 167 21.27 -25.32 -13.90
C ILE A 167 20.73 -26.38 -12.95
N ASP A 168 19.43 -26.27 -12.66
CA ASP A 168 18.72 -27.33 -11.93
C ASP A 168 18.36 -28.41 -12.95
N GLU A 169 19.20 -29.45 -13.04
CA GLU A 169 19.04 -30.60 -13.94
C GLU A 169 17.74 -31.37 -13.71
N SER A 170 17.00 -31.06 -12.64
CA SER A 170 15.71 -31.66 -12.36
C SER A 170 14.56 -31.00 -13.13
N LYS A 171 14.78 -29.85 -13.78
CA LYS A 171 13.76 -29.15 -14.57
C LYS A 171 13.80 -29.54 -16.04
N GLU A 172 12.63 -29.60 -16.69
CA GLU A 172 12.52 -29.80 -18.15
C GLU A 172 12.99 -28.55 -18.93
N SER A 173 12.76 -27.34 -18.36
CA SER A 173 13.21 -26.07 -18.89
C SER A 173 13.73 -25.14 -17.77
N PRO A 174 14.76 -24.30 -18.04
CA PRO A 174 15.23 -23.32 -17.07
C PRO A 174 14.15 -22.33 -16.60
N LEU A 175 13.14 -22.06 -17.42
CA LEU A 175 12.03 -21.17 -17.08
C LEU A 175 10.99 -21.79 -16.16
N ASP A 176 10.95 -23.13 -16.06
CA ASP A 176 10.00 -23.80 -15.20
C ASP A 176 10.25 -23.40 -13.73
N PHE A 177 9.19 -23.23 -12.97
CA PHE A 177 9.28 -22.75 -11.60
C PHE A 177 8.59 -23.71 -10.63
N ALA A 178 9.09 -23.74 -9.40
CA ALA A 178 8.62 -24.69 -8.39
C ALA A 178 7.21 -24.34 -7.91
N LEU A 179 6.31 -25.33 -7.92
CA LEU A 179 5.00 -25.32 -7.29
C LEU A 179 5.05 -25.98 -5.91
N TRP A 180 5.87 -27.04 -5.79
CA TRP A 180 6.12 -27.76 -4.55
C TRP A 180 7.58 -28.15 -4.48
N LYS A 181 8.27 -27.84 -3.40
CA LYS A 181 9.68 -28.17 -3.17
C LYS A 181 9.77 -29.33 -2.17
N PHE A 182 10.39 -30.45 -2.53
CA PHE A 182 10.62 -31.54 -1.59
C PHE A 182 11.60 -31.10 -0.49
N SER A 183 11.27 -31.45 0.73
CA SER A 183 12.09 -31.12 1.90
C SER A 183 11.73 -32.01 3.09
N ASP A 184 12.74 -32.59 3.71
CA ASP A 184 12.61 -33.28 5.00
C ASP A 184 12.76 -32.30 6.19
N GLY A 185 13.26 -31.10 5.93
CA GLY A 185 13.41 -30.03 6.94
C GLY A 185 12.07 -29.37 7.27
N GLN A 186 11.94 -28.97 8.54
CA GLN A 186 10.75 -28.24 9.01
C GLN A 186 10.83 -26.74 8.63
N PRO A 187 9.66 -26.11 8.29
CA PRO A 187 8.33 -26.71 8.15
C PRO A 187 8.17 -27.50 6.86
N ASN A 188 7.46 -28.63 6.90
CA ASN A 188 7.05 -29.40 5.74
C ASN A 188 5.66 -30.02 5.95
N TRP A 189 5.02 -30.41 4.86
CA TRP A 189 3.70 -31.03 4.81
C TRP A 189 3.71 -32.25 3.91
N GLU A 190 2.86 -33.22 4.21
CA GLU A 190 2.62 -34.37 3.34
C GLU A 190 1.91 -33.88 2.06
N SER A 191 2.28 -34.45 0.93
CA SER A 191 1.60 -34.29 -0.34
C SER A 191 1.56 -35.61 -1.12
N PRO A 192 0.74 -35.72 -2.16
CA PRO A 192 0.70 -36.94 -3.00
C PRO A 192 2.03 -37.27 -3.68
N TRP A 193 2.95 -36.32 -3.76
CA TRP A 193 4.25 -36.43 -4.45
C TRP A 193 5.42 -36.62 -3.46
N GLY A 194 5.19 -36.37 -2.19
CA GLY A 194 6.19 -36.44 -1.13
C GLY A 194 6.16 -35.24 -0.18
N LYS A 195 6.88 -35.38 0.92
CA LYS A 195 7.02 -34.28 1.91
C LYS A 195 7.69 -33.05 1.30
N GLY A 196 7.17 -31.88 1.65
CA GLY A 196 7.74 -30.68 1.14
C GLY A 196 6.98 -29.41 1.58
N ARG A 197 7.17 -28.35 0.84
CA ARG A 197 6.54 -27.06 1.05
C ARG A 197 6.16 -26.38 -0.27
N PRO A 198 5.19 -25.46 -0.25
CA PRO A 198 4.79 -24.76 -1.47
C PRO A 198 5.93 -23.91 -2.05
N GLY A 199 5.90 -23.73 -3.37
CA GLY A 199 6.62 -22.66 -4.05
C GLY A 199 5.97 -21.31 -3.76
N TRP A 200 6.74 -20.24 -3.82
CA TRP A 200 6.27 -18.89 -3.48
C TRP A 200 5.07 -18.39 -4.30
N HIS A 201 4.97 -18.79 -5.57
CA HIS A 201 3.95 -18.25 -6.49
C HIS A 201 2.57 -18.92 -6.34
N ILE A 202 2.53 -20.20 -5.95
CA ILE A 202 1.29 -20.96 -5.83
C ILE A 202 0.42 -20.47 -4.66
N GLU A 203 1.03 -19.86 -3.66
CA GLU A 203 0.35 -19.33 -2.48
C GLU A 203 -0.71 -18.30 -2.84
N CYS A 204 -0.31 -17.24 -3.56
CA CYS A 204 -1.20 -16.16 -3.97
C CYS A 204 -2.26 -16.63 -4.97
N SER A 205 -1.91 -17.54 -5.90
CA SER A 205 -2.88 -18.15 -6.81
C SER A 205 -3.97 -18.92 -6.06
N ALA A 206 -3.60 -19.78 -5.12
CA ALA A 206 -4.56 -20.57 -4.35
C ALA A 206 -5.43 -19.68 -3.45
N MET A 207 -4.82 -18.76 -2.71
CA MET A 207 -5.55 -17.90 -1.79
C MET A 207 -6.47 -16.92 -2.50
N SER A 208 -6.02 -16.27 -3.59
CA SER A 208 -6.88 -15.34 -4.34
C SER A 208 -8.08 -16.03 -4.97
N ILE A 209 -7.89 -17.18 -5.59
CA ILE A 209 -8.99 -17.97 -6.17
C ILE A 209 -9.97 -18.41 -5.08
N LYS A 210 -9.48 -18.83 -3.91
CA LYS A 210 -10.33 -19.26 -2.80
C LYS A 210 -11.22 -18.15 -2.26
N TYR A 211 -10.70 -16.96 -2.09
CA TYR A 211 -11.43 -15.83 -1.49
C TYR A 211 -12.21 -15.00 -2.50
N LEU A 212 -11.67 -14.78 -3.70
CA LEU A 212 -12.23 -13.86 -4.68
C LEU A 212 -12.75 -14.56 -5.96
N GLY A 213 -12.40 -15.84 -6.16
CA GLY A 213 -12.68 -16.53 -7.43
C GLY A 213 -11.79 -16.04 -8.57
N THR A 214 -12.31 -16.17 -9.78
CA THR A 214 -11.68 -15.66 -11.01
C THR A 214 -12.30 -14.32 -11.43
N ASN A 215 -11.70 -13.64 -12.38
CA ASN A 215 -12.20 -12.37 -12.93
C ASN A 215 -12.53 -11.32 -11.85
N PHE A 216 -11.80 -11.33 -10.73
CA PHE A 216 -11.93 -10.27 -9.73
C PHE A 216 -11.32 -8.95 -10.24
N GLU A 217 -11.73 -7.84 -9.65
CA GLU A 217 -11.55 -6.54 -10.26
C GLU A 217 -10.09 -6.10 -10.32
N ILE A 218 -9.33 -6.21 -9.22
CA ILE A 218 -7.95 -5.70 -9.16
C ILE A 218 -7.03 -6.72 -8.49
N HIS A 219 -5.94 -7.09 -9.19
CA HIS A 219 -4.78 -7.74 -8.58
C HIS A 219 -3.66 -6.71 -8.42
N GLY A 220 -3.16 -6.54 -7.20
CA GLY A 220 -2.24 -5.49 -6.85
C GLY A 220 -0.96 -5.93 -6.16
N GLY A 221 0.07 -5.08 -6.28
CA GLY A 221 1.34 -5.28 -5.59
C GLY A 221 2.38 -4.22 -5.92
N GLY A 222 3.60 -4.40 -5.46
CA GLY A 222 4.74 -3.61 -5.89
C GLY A 222 5.14 -3.93 -7.34
N ARG A 223 5.74 -2.98 -8.02
CA ARG A 223 6.19 -3.16 -9.41
C ARG A 223 7.26 -4.25 -9.57
N ASP A 224 7.98 -4.57 -8.53
CA ASP A 224 8.96 -5.65 -8.48
C ASP A 224 8.33 -7.05 -8.53
N LEU A 225 7.03 -7.16 -8.21
CA LEU A 225 6.28 -8.42 -8.29
C LEU A 225 5.79 -8.75 -9.71
N ILE A 226 5.81 -7.78 -10.65
CA ILE A 226 5.37 -8.03 -12.04
C ILE A 226 6.04 -9.29 -12.60
N PHE A 227 7.36 -9.42 -12.39
CA PHE A 227 8.13 -10.59 -12.81
C PHE A 227 9.16 -10.98 -11.76
N PRO A 228 9.22 -12.28 -11.38
CA PRO A 228 8.45 -13.37 -11.96
C PRO A 228 7.09 -13.64 -11.27
N HIS A 229 6.78 -13.02 -10.12
CA HIS A 229 5.73 -13.46 -9.21
C HIS A 229 4.33 -13.42 -9.86
N HIS A 230 3.85 -12.24 -10.28
CA HIS A 230 2.51 -12.10 -10.86
C HIS A 230 2.40 -12.76 -12.24
N GLU A 231 3.48 -12.79 -13.04
CA GLU A 231 3.50 -13.54 -14.29
C GLU A 231 3.25 -15.04 -14.03
N ASN A 232 3.90 -15.60 -13.00
CA ASN A 232 3.73 -16.99 -12.61
C ASN A 232 2.34 -17.26 -12.03
N GLU A 233 1.78 -16.32 -11.28
CA GLU A 233 0.40 -16.44 -10.78
C GLU A 233 -0.62 -16.48 -11.93
N ILE A 234 -0.45 -15.65 -12.96
CA ILE A 234 -1.29 -15.71 -14.16
C ILE A 234 -1.19 -17.08 -14.79
N ALA A 235 0.03 -17.58 -15.04
CA ALA A 235 0.24 -18.86 -15.68
C ALA A 235 -0.42 -20.01 -14.91
N GLN A 236 -0.27 -20.05 -13.59
CA GLN A 236 -0.90 -21.04 -12.71
C GLN A 236 -2.42 -20.93 -12.74
N SER A 237 -2.94 -19.74 -12.48
CA SER A 237 -4.38 -19.53 -12.28
C SER A 237 -5.18 -19.73 -13.56
N GLU A 238 -4.70 -19.19 -14.70
CA GLU A 238 -5.38 -19.33 -15.98
C GLU A 238 -5.24 -20.73 -16.57
N SER A 239 -4.12 -21.44 -16.33
CA SER A 239 -4.01 -22.86 -16.67
C SER A 239 -4.95 -23.72 -15.83
N PHE A 240 -5.15 -23.40 -14.55
CA PHE A 240 -6.05 -24.10 -13.65
C PHE A 240 -7.51 -23.86 -14.03
N THR A 241 -7.94 -22.62 -14.20
CA THR A 241 -9.34 -22.24 -14.36
C THR A 241 -9.82 -22.19 -15.81
N SER A 242 -8.91 -21.97 -16.75
CA SER A 242 -9.20 -21.63 -18.16
C SER A 242 -9.99 -20.32 -18.31
N GLU A 243 -9.89 -19.43 -17.32
CA GLU A 243 -10.54 -18.12 -17.27
C GLU A 243 -9.49 -17.05 -16.98
N GLN A 244 -9.80 -15.79 -17.33
CA GLN A 244 -8.97 -14.66 -16.94
C GLN A 244 -8.87 -14.56 -15.42
N PHE A 245 -7.66 -14.42 -14.90
CA PHE A 245 -7.41 -14.42 -13.46
C PHE A 245 -7.92 -13.14 -12.78
N ALA A 246 -7.48 -11.97 -13.23
CA ALA A 246 -7.93 -10.67 -12.74
C ALA A 246 -8.18 -9.69 -13.90
N LYS A 247 -9.14 -8.75 -13.73
CA LYS A 247 -9.51 -7.79 -14.77
C LYS A 247 -8.45 -6.70 -14.95
N ILE A 248 -7.88 -6.18 -13.85
CA ILE A 248 -6.89 -5.10 -13.82
C ILE A 248 -5.70 -5.51 -12.96
N TRP A 249 -4.50 -5.31 -13.49
CA TRP A 249 -3.22 -5.47 -12.80
C TRP A 249 -2.66 -4.11 -12.41
N MET A 250 -2.76 -3.76 -11.12
CA MET A 250 -2.35 -2.46 -10.61
C MET A 250 -1.05 -2.57 -9.81
N HIS A 251 0.00 -1.83 -10.22
CA HIS A 251 1.30 -1.89 -9.56
C HIS A 251 1.76 -0.54 -9.03
N ALA A 252 2.09 -0.51 -7.74
CA ALA A 252 2.71 0.64 -7.11
C ALA A 252 4.19 0.76 -7.52
N GLY A 253 4.60 1.97 -7.87
CA GLY A 253 5.97 2.28 -8.26
C GLY A 253 6.96 2.05 -7.11
N MET A 254 8.21 1.80 -7.44
CA MET A 254 9.28 1.56 -6.45
C MET A 254 9.68 2.85 -5.72
N ILE A 255 10.26 2.69 -4.54
CA ILE A 255 11.00 3.77 -3.87
C ILE A 255 12.48 3.61 -4.19
N THR A 256 13.11 4.70 -4.63
CA THR A 256 14.56 4.84 -4.73
C THR A 256 15.10 5.63 -3.54
N ILE A 257 16.38 5.54 -3.26
CA ILE A 257 17.09 6.31 -2.24
C ILE A 257 18.18 7.08 -2.94
N ASN A 258 18.07 8.41 -3.03
CA ASN A 258 19.00 9.27 -3.78
C ASN A 258 19.23 8.77 -5.22
N GLY A 259 18.14 8.38 -5.90
CA GLY A 259 18.15 7.87 -7.26
C GLY A 259 18.55 6.40 -7.43
N GLU A 260 19.03 5.73 -6.37
CA GLU A 260 19.41 4.33 -6.41
C GLU A 260 18.31 3.39 -5.93
N LYS A 261 18.28 2.16 -6.46
CA LYS A 261 17.35 1.14 -5.99
C LYS A 261 17.59 0.83 -4.51
N MET A 262 16.52 0.90 -3.71
CA MET A 262 16.56 0.44 -2.32
C MET A 262 16.78 -1.07 -2.26
N SER A 263 17.84 -1.53 -1.59
CA SER A 263 18.09 -2.95 -1.39
C SER A 263 18.87 -3.22 -0.11
N LYS A 264 18.65 -4.41 0.47
CA LYS A 264 19.36 -4.85 1.67
C LYS A 264 20.88 -5.04 1.41
N SER A 265 21.25 -5.47 0.20
CA SER A 265 22.67 -5.66 -0.17
C SER A 265 23.46 -4.35 -0.23
N VAL A 266 22.79 -3.24 -0.55
CA VAL A 266 23.40 -1.90 -0.53
C VAL A 266 23.34 -1.27 0.88
N GLY A 267 22.54 -1.83 1.80
CA GLY A 267 22.40 -1.31 3.17
C GLY A 267 21.61 0.00 3.28
N ASN A 268 20.92 0.41 2.21
CA ASN A 268 20.19 1.68 2.16
C ASN A 268 18.69 1.54 2.49
N VAL A 269 18.25 0.39 3.03
CA VAL A 269 16.84 0.14 3.35
C VAL A 269 16.39 0.98 4.54
N LYS A 270 15.25 1.67 4.40
CA LYS A 270 14.58 2.40 5.47
C LYS A 270 13.39 1.61 5.96
N SER A 271 13.40 1.16 7.24
CA SER A 271 12.25 0.50 7.86
C SER A 271 11.08 1.47 8.04
N ILE A 272 9.86 0.94 8.08
CA ILE A 272 8.66 1.75 8.37
C ILE A 272 8.82 2.43 9.73
N ASN A 273 9.25 1.70 10.75
CA ASN A 273 9.45 2.24 12.09
C ASN A 273 10.40 3.45 12.10
N HIS A 274 11.54 3.36 11.39
CA HIS A 274 12.48 4.48 11.27
C HIS A 274 11.81 5.74 10.68
N VAL A 275 11.00 5.57 9.62
CA VAL A 275 10.30 6.69 8.99
C VAL A 275 9.24 7.28 9.90
N LEU A 276 8.49 6.42 10.63
CA LEU A 276 7.47 6.85 11.57
C LEU A 276 8.05 7.62 12.76
N GLU A 277 9.18 7.19 13.30
CA GLU A 277 9.86 7.89 14.40
C GLU A 277 10.48 9.22 13.98
N SER A 278 11.02 9.28 12.76
CA SER A 278 11.71 10.48 12.26
C SER A 278 10.75 11.54 11.71
N TRP A 279 9.65 11.14 11.10
CA TRP A 279 8.78 12.03 10.32
C TRP A 279 7.29 11.96 10.69
N GLY A 280 6.87 10.93 11.40
CA GLY A 280 5.47 10.67 11.73
C GLY A 280 4.65 10.08 10.58
N PRO A 281 3.45 9.55 10.91
CA PRO A 281 2.62 8.79 9.94
C PRO A 281 2.05 9.65 8.81
N ASN A 282 1.61 10.87 9.09
CA ASN A 282 1.00 11.73 8.09
C ASN A 282 2.01 12.17 7.02
N VAL A 283 3.27 12.47 7.42
CA VAL A 283 4.34 12.80 6.47
C VAL A 283 4.68 11.58 5.61
N ALA A 284 4.76 10.38 6.21
CA ALA A 284 5.00 9.15 5.48
C ALA A 284 3.89 8.88 4.44
N ARG A 285 2.61 9.10 4.81
CA ARG A 285 1.49 8.96 3.87
C ARG A 285 1.55 9.99 2.75
N LEU A 286 1.70 11.28 3.06
CA LEU A 286 1.83 12.35 2.06
C LEU A 286 2.97 12.06 1.09
N PHE A 287 4.13 11.64 1.62
CA PHE A 287 5.27 11.24 0.79
C PHE A 287 4.89 10.12 -0.18
N CYS A 288 4.28 9.04 0.30
CA CYS A 288 3.94 7.86 -0.53
C CYS A 288 2.96 8.17 -1.67
N ILE A 289 2.08 9.15 -1.49
CA ILE A 289 1.04 9.53 -2.47
C ILE A 289 1.34 10.85 -3.19
N SER A 290 2.48 11.52 -2.92
CA SER A 290 2.86 12.80 -3.55
C SER A 290 3.15 12.69 -5.04
N GLY A 291 3.60 11.52 -5.50
CA GLY A 291 3.75 11.19 -6.92
C GLY A 291 2.65 10.25 -7.40
N HIS A 292 2.48 10.16 -8.73
CA HIS A 292 1.56 9.17 -9.31
C HIS A 292 1.91 7.76 -8.83
N TYR A 293 0.90 6.97 -8.44
CA TYR A 293 1.12 5.67 -7.78
C TYR A 293 2.01 4.72 -8.58
N SER A 294 1.91 4.69 -9.91
CA SER A 294 2.66 3.77 -10.77
C SER A 294 4.10 4.19 -11.08
N LYS A 295 4.48 5.45 -10.75
CA LYS A 295 5.82 5.98 -11.01
C LYS A 295 6.73 5.79 -9.80
N PRO A 296 8.05 5.62 -9.99
CA PRO A 296 8.97 5.62 -8.87
C PRO A 296 8.95 6.96 -8.12
N ILE A 297 9.27 6.93 -6.84
CA ILE A 297 9.46 8.12 -6.02
C ILE A 297 10.81 8.02 -5.29
N ASP A 298 11.53 9.13 -5.22
CA ASP A 298 12.83 9.15 -4.56
C ASP A 298 12.71 9.58 -3.11
N TYR A 299 13.22 8.77 -2.20
CA TYR A 299 13.25 9.06 -0.77
C TYR A 299 14.43 9.99 -0.50
N THR A 300 14.14 11.29 -0.39
CA THR A 300 15.10 12.32 -0.02
C THR A 300 14.60 13.07 1.22
N GLU A 301 15.53 13.56 2.04
CA GLU A 301 15.16 14.37 3.20
C GLU A 301 14.41 15.66 2.80
N ASP A 302 14.77 16.25 1.66
CA ASP A 302 14.14 17.49 1.20
C ASP A 302 12.67 17.26 0.82
N LEU A 303 12.35 16.13 0.17
CA LEU A 303 10.96 15.79 -0.14
C LEU A 303 10.14 15.49 1.13
N LEU A 304 10.76 14.90 2.14
CA LEU A 304 10.11 14.67 3.43
C LEU A 304 9.88 15.97 4.21
N LYS A 305 10.85 16.90 4.21
CA LYS A 305 10.70 18.26 4.78
C LYS A 305 9.58 19.03 4.07
N GLU A 306 9.51 18.93 2.74
CA GLU A 306 8.42 19.54 1.97
C GLU A 306 7.05 18.99 2.41
N ASN A 307 6.92 17.67 2.56
CA ASN A 307 5.68 17.06 3.03
C ASN A 307 5.37 17.40 4.50
N LEU A 308 6.38 17.63 5.35
CA LEU A 308 6.17 18.14 6.70
C LEU A 308 5.61 19.57 6.67
N ILE A 309 6.13 20.45 5.81
CA ILE A 309 5.59 21.81 5.63
C ILE A 309 4.14 21.75 5.15
N ARG A 310 3.84 20.88 4.20
CA ARG A 310 2.47 20.63 3.71
C ARG A 310 1.54 20.16 4.82
N LEU A 311 2.01 19.23 5.68
CA LEU A 311 1.23 18.79 6.83
C LEU A 311 0.90 19.95 7.78
N ARG A 312 1.88 20.82 8.07
CA ARG A 312 1.64 22.01 8.90
C ARG A 312 0.58 22.93 8.31
N GLN A 313 0.56 23.11 6.99
CA GLN A 313 -0.48 23.89 6.32
C GLN A 313 -1.87 23.27 6.48
N ILE A 314 -1.96 21.94 6.42
CA ILE A 314 -3.21 21.22 6.66
C ILE A 314 -3.67 21.39 8.12
N GLU A 315 -2.75 21.22 9.08
CA GLU A 315 -3.03 21.38 10.51
C GLU A 315 -3.51 22.80 10.80
N THR A 316 -2.84 23.82 10.25
CA THR A 316 -3.28 25.22 10.36
C THR A 316 -4.69 25.40 9.83
N CYS A 317 -4.95 24.94 8.59
CA CYS A 317 -6.28 25.03 7.98
C CYS A 317 -7.36 24.38 8.84
N TYR A 318 -7.08 23.19 9.37
CA TYR A 318 -8.02 22.47 10.23
C TYR A 318 -8.35 23.25 11.50
N TYR A 319 -7.34 23.80 12.18
CA TYR A 319 -7.55 24.54 13.42
C TYR A 319 -8.15 25.91 13.20
N GLU A 320 -7.80 26.61 12.12
CA GLU A 320 -8.45 27.88 11.75
C GLU A 320 -9.96 27.70 11.49
N LEU A 321 -10.35 26.64 10.79
CA LEU A 321 -11.75 26.31 10.60
C LEU A 321 -12.42 25.88 11.92
N ARG A 322 -11.76 25.07 12.74
CA ARG A 322 -12.31 24.58 14.00
C ARG A 322 -12.53 25.69 15.04
N LEU A 323 -11.68 26.69 15.04
CA LEU A 323 -11.70 27.80 16.00
C LEU A 323 -12.39 29.06 15.43
N ALA A 324 -12.93 28.97 14.22
CA ALA A 324 -13.57 30.10 13.55
C ALA A 324 -14.69 30.70 14.39
N GLY A 325 -14.67 32.03 14.49
CA GLY A 325 -15.64 32.85 15.21
C GLY A 325 -16.47 33.73 14.29
N GLN A 326 -16.81 34.93 14.77
CA GLN A 326 -17.45 35.95 13.95
C GLN A 326 -16.36 36.77 13.22
N ALA A 327 -16.43 36.82 11.89
CA ALA A 327 -15.59 37.68 11.08
C ALA A 327 -16.36 38.98 10.72
N GLN A 328 -15.64 40.11 10.61
CA GLN A 328 -16.25 41.40 10.21
C GLN A 328 -16.55 41.41 8.70
N GLU A 329 -15.68 40.81 7.91
CA GLU A 329 -15.85 40.67 6.47
C GLU A 329 -15.70 39.17 6.12
N THR A 330 -16.61 38.65 5.30
CA THR A 330 -16.59 37.27 4.84
C THR A 330 -16.58 37.22 3.32
N GLU A 331 -15.99 36.17 2.77
CA GLU A 331 -16.05 35.84 1.35
C GLU A 331 -16.90 34.59 1.12
N ASP A 332 -17.66 34.56 0.02
CA ASP A 332 -18.35 33.31 -0.36
C ASP A 332 -17.37 32.32 -1.00
N ILE A 333 -17.14 31.20 -0.33
CA ILE A 333 -16.28 30.12 -0.79
C ILE A 333 -17.02 28.88 -1.30
N SER A 334 -18.36 28.92 -1.36
CA SER A 334 -19.19 27.76 -1.74
C SER A 334 -18.81 27.22 -3.12
N SER A 335 -18.54 28.11 -4.09
CA SER A 335 -18.05 27.72 -5.43
C SER A 335 -16.67 27.07 -5.37
N LEU A 336 -15.75 27.60 -4.57
CA LEU A 336 -14.41 27.02 -4.38
C LEU A 336 -14.51 25.60 -3.80
N LEU A 337 -15.31 25.42 -2.76
CA LEU A 337 -15.46 24.13 -2.09
C LEU A 337 -16.06 23.08 -3.04
N LYS A 338 -17.10 23.43 -3.76
CA LYS A 338 -17.74 22.56 -4.76
C LYS A 338 -16.76 22.16 -5.86
N GLU A 339 -16.09 23.15 -6.47
CA GLU A 339 -15.12 22.89 -7.53
C GLU A 339 -13.93 22.04 -7.02
N THR A 340 -13.47 22.30 -5.81
CA THR A 340 -12.38 21.53 -5.19
C THR A 340 -12.76 20.08 -5.04
N ARG A 341 -13.97 19.79 -4.50
CA ARG A 341 -14.47 18.42 -4.36
C ARG A 341 -14.59 17.73 -5.71
N GLU A 342 -15.18 18.37 -6.70
CA GLU A 342 -15.36 17.81 -8.04
C GLU A 342 -14.02 17.54 -8.75
N LYS A 343 -13.06 18.47 -8.66
CA LYS A 343 -11.73 18.33 -9.26
C LYS A 343 -10.90 17.25 -8.56
N PHE A 344 -11.01 17.13 -7.23
CA PHE A 344 -10.34 16.09 -6.46
C PHE A 344 -10.86 14.70 -6.87
N ASP A 345 -12.18 14.52 -6.88
CA ASP A 345 -12.80 13.26 -7.29
C ASP A 345 -12.49 12.92 -8.76
N THR A 346 -12.49 13.92 -9.65
CA THR A 346 -12.10 13.75 -11.06
C THR A 346 -10.65 13.27 -11.20
N ALA A 347 -9.73 13.85 -10.43
CA ALA A 347 -8.32 13.44 -10.44
C ALA A 347 -8.14 11.99 -10.00
N LEU A 348 -8.84 11.56 -8.94
CA LEU A 348 -8.77 10.18 -8.47
C LEU A 348 -9.54 9.20 -9.37
N ASN A 349 -10.57 9.65 -10.07
CA ASN A 349 -11.27 8.84 -11.08
C ASN A 349 -10.48 8.66 -12.38
N ASP A 350 -9.50 9.53 -12.67
CA ASP A 350 -8.63 9.42 -13.84
C ASP A 350 -7.27 8.84 -13.46
N ASP A 351 -7.15 7.53 -13.56
CA ASP A 351 -5.93 6.76 -13.28
C ASP A 351 -5.41 6.92 -11.84
N PHE A 352 -6.33 7.11 -10.90
CA PHE A 352 -5.98 7.28 -9.49
C PHE A 352 -4.83 8.29 -9.27
N ASN A 353 -4.96 9.47 -9.90
CA ASN A 353 -3.94 10.50 -9.93
C ASN A 353 -3.89 11.28 -8.61
N THR A 354 -3.28 10.65 -7.59
CA THR A 354 -3.13 11.23 -6.25
C THR A 354 -2.31 12.52 -6.26
N SER A 355 -1.34 12.65 -7.16
CA SER A 355 -0.53 13.86 -7.29
C SER A 355 -1.38 15.08 -7.70
N LEU A 356 -2.28 14.91 -8.68
CA LEU A 356 -3.22 15.96 -9.08
C LEU A 356 -4.25 16.22 -7.98
N GLY A 357 -4.78 15.16 -7.36
CA GLY A 357 -5.71 15.28 -6.23
C GLY A 357 -5.10 16.09 -5.07
N LEU A 358 -3.85 15.82 -4.70
CA LEU A 358 -3.12 16.59 -3.69
C LEU A 358 -2.94 18.06 -4.11
N SER A 359 -2.65 18.34 -5.39
CA SER A 359 -2.53 19.72 -5.87
C SER A 359 -3.84 20.50 -5.70
N VAL A 360 -4.97 19.89 -6.03
CA VAL A 360 -6.31 20.48 -5.83
C VAL A 360 -6.58 20.71 -4.34
N PHE A 361 -6.28 19.73 -3.50
CA PHE A 361 -6.43 19.81 -2.05
C PHE A 361 -5.60 20.95 -1.44
N PHE A 362 -4.32 21.06 -1.79
CA PHE A 362 -3.44 22.12 -1.28
C PHE A 362 -3.81 23.51 -1.77
N ASN A 363 -4.43 23.64 -2.95
CA ASN A 363 -4.96 24.94 -3.39
C ASN A 363 -6.10 25.41 -2.46
N MET A 364 -7.02 24.54 -2.08
CA MET A 364 -8.06 24.87 -1.10
C MET A 364 -7.45 25.23 0.27
N VAL A 365 -6.55 24.39 0.80
CA VAL A 365 -5.88 24.62 2.08
C VAL A 365 -5.17 25.98 2.08
N LYS A 366 -4.46 26.32 1.00
CA LYS A 366 -3.78 27.60 0.87
C LYS A 366 -4.74 28.78 0.87
N THR A 367 -5.86 28.66 0.14
CA THR A 367 -6.88 29.72 0.10
C THR A 367 -7.50 29.94 1.48
N ILE A 368 -7.89 28.88 2.17
CA ILE A 368 -8.46 28.98 3.53
C ILE A 368 -7.43 29.60 4.49
N ASN A 369 -6.18 29.16 4.48
CA ASN A 369 -5.13 29.73 5.33
C ASN A 369 -4.88 31.23 5.03
N SER A 370 -5.02 31.65 3.78
CA SER A 370 -4.93 33.08 3.42
C SER A 370 -6.10 33.88 3.99
N LEU A 371 -7.32 33.37 3.88
CA LEU A 371 -8.51 34.00 4.46
C LEU A 371 -8.42 34.06 5.99
N ALA A 372 -7.87 33.04 6.62
CA ALA A 372 -7.65 33.04 8.07
C ALA A 372 -6.64 34.10 8.48
N ALA A 373 -5.54 34.26 7.75
CA ALA A 373 -4.55 35.29 8.01
C ALA A 373 -5.10 36.75 7.85
N ASP A 374 -6.13 36.87 7.01
CA ASP A 374 -6.85 38.14 6.81
C ASP A 374 -8.05 38.30 7.78
N GLU A 375 -8.22 37.43 8.77
CA GLU A 375 -9.34 37.39 9.74
C GLU A 375 -10.73 37.29 9.09
N LYS A 376 -10.84 36.63 7.92
CA LYS A 376 -12.06 36.54 7.12
C LYS A 376 -12.81 35.22 7.26
N ILE A 377 -12.35 34.30 8.11
CA ILE A 377 -13.03 33.02 8.34
C ILE A 377 -14.15 33.21 9.35
N SER A 378 -15.41 33.13 8.87
CA SER A 378 -16.57 33.08 9.74
C SER A 378 -16.94 31.66 10.14
N LYS A 379 -17.78 31.55 11.17
CA LYS A 379 -18.29 30.25 11.63
C LYS A 379 -19.09 29.53 10.53
N GLU A 380 -19.92 30.25 9.79
CA GLU A 380 -20.70 29.71 8.68
C GLU A 380 -19.81 29.16 7.57
N MET A 381 -18.76 29.91 7.21
CA MET A 381 -17.75 29.47 6.24
C MET A 381 -17.04 28.21 6.71
N ALA A 382 -16.69 28.12 8.00
CA ALA A 382 -16.05 26.95 8.57
C ALA A 382 -16.99 25.72 8.58
N GLU A 383 -18.29 25.90 8.87
CA GLU A 383 -19.30 24.83 8.81
C GLU A 383 -19.47 24.28 7.39
N GLU A 384 -19.29 25.09 6.34
CA GLU A 384 -19.28 24.62 4.95
C GLU A 384 -17.97 23.96 4.53
N ALA A 385 -16.82 24.49 4.96
CA ALA A 385 -15.50 24.04 4.54
C ALA A 385 -15.05 22.75 5.24
N MET A 386 -15.36 22.59 6.53
CA MET A 386 -14.90 21.47 7.35
C MET A 386 -15.29 20.10 6.76
N PRO A 387 -16.53 19.85 6.33
CA PRO A 387 -16.90 18.57 5.73
C PRO A 387 -16.11 18.23 4.45
N VAL A 388 -15.76 19.23 3.65
CA VAL A 388 -14.95 19.04 2.44
C VAL A 388 -13.51 18.70 2.80
N LEU A 389 -12.94 19.40 3.79
CA LEU A 389 -11.61 19.10 4.33
C LEU A 389 -11.54 17.69 4.92
N GLU A 390 -12.49 17.33 5.78
CA GLU A 390 -12.54 16.01 6.45
C GLU A 390 -12.70 14.88 5.44
N TYR A 391 -13.53 15.05 4.41
CA TYR A 391 -13.65 14.07 3.33
C TYR A 391 -12.29 13.80 2.67
N MET A 392 -11.56 14.85 2.30
CA MET A 392 -10.25 14.67 1.65
C MET A 392 -9.22 14.06 2.60
N LEU A 393 -9.23 14.47 3.87
CA LEU A 393 -8.36 13.88 4.89
C LEU A 393 -8.64 12.39 5.09
N ASP A 394 -9.93 11.98 5.14
CA ASP A 394 -10.27 10.56 5.26
C ASP A 394 -9.84 9.75 4.02
N VAL A 395 -10.09 10.25 2.81
CA VAL A 395 -9.64 9.61 1.57
C VAL A 395 -8.11 9.45 1.55
N LEU A 396 -7.37 10.48 1.94
CA LEU A 396 -5.90 10.45 1.99
C LEU A 396 -5.38 9.64 3.20
N GLY A 397 -6.25 9.30 4.15
CA GLY A 397 -5.91 8.60 5.40
C GLY A 397 -5.07 9.44 6.35
N ILE A 398 -5.15 10.76 6.25
CA ILE A 398 -4.44 11.71 7.12
C ILE A 398 -5.30 11.94 8.37
N LYS A 399 -4.72 11.71 9.54
CA LYS A 399 -5.39 11.88 10.82
C LYS A 399 -4.80 13.06 11.57
N ILE A 400 -5.56 14.15 11.66
CA ILE A 400 -5.14 15.31 12.47
C ILE A 400 -5.29 14.93 13.94
N GLN A 401 -4.24 15.18 14.72
CA GLN A 401 -4.30 15.03 16.15
C GLN A 401 -5.16 16.16 16.72
N THR A 402 -6.32 15.80 17.25
CA THR A 402 -7.22 16.77 17.85
C THR A 402 -6.90 16.95 19.33
N VAL A 403 -6.89 18.19 19.79
CA VAL A 403 -6.86 18.54 21.21
C VAL A 403 -8.31 18.71 21.71
N SER A 404 -8.55 18.41 22.97
CA SER A 404 -9.88 18.58 23.57
C SER A 404 -10.24 20.06 23.70
N ASP A 405 -11.52 20.36 23.82
CA ASP A 405 -11.99 21.75 24.03
C ASP A 405 -11.48 22.34 25.35
N GLU A 406 -11.23 21.47 26.37
CA GLU A 406 -10.61 21.88 27.64
C GLU A 406 -9.15 22.28 27.45
N GLU A 407 -8.39 21.52 26.66
CA GLU A 407 -7.00 21.86 26.30
C GLU A 407 -6.95 23.14 25.48
N ILE A 408 -7.85 23.31 24.49
CA ILE A 408 -7.98 24.53 23.71
C ILE A 408 -8.23 25.73 24.64
N LYS A 409 -9.17 25.61 25.55
CA LYS A 409 -9.48 26.67 26.52
C LYS A 409 -8.28 27.02 27.39
N SER A 410 -7.55 26.00 27.89
CA SER A 410 -6.33 26.18 28.68
C SER A 410 -5.23 26.92 27.86
N ILE A 411 -5.08 26.57 26.58
CA ILE A 411 -4.14 27.23 25.66
C ILE A 411 -4.50 28.72 25.51
N PHE A 412 -5.78 29.04 25.26
CA PHE A 412 -6.23 30.44 25.18
C PHE A 412 -6.02 31.21 26.48
N GLU A 413 -6.25 30.61 27.64
CA GLU A 413 -5.96 31.23 28.93
C GLU A 413 -4.48 31.58 29.08
N LEU A 414 -3.57 30.69 28.63
CA LEU A 414 -2.13 30.91 28.65
C LEU A 414 -1.70 32.00 27.66
N ILE A 415 -2.28 32.02 26.46
CA ILE A 415 -2.03 33.06 25.44
C ILE A 415 -2.43 34.46 26.01
N ASN A 416 -3.65 34.55 26.54
CA ASN A 416 -4.16 35.80 27.12
C ASN A 416 -3.29 36.28 28.30
N LYS A 417 -2.85 35.35 29.15
CA LYS A 417 -1.94 35.67 30.24
C LYS A 417 -0.60 36.18 29.72
N ARG A 418 -0.04 35.54 28.70
CA ARG A 418 1.21 35.98 28.06
C ARG A 418 1.08 37.40 27.46
N GLU A 419 -0.02 37.66 26.75
CA GLU A 419 -0.29 38.96 26.16
C GLU A 419 -0.43 40.07 27.23
N THR A 420 -1.13 39.78 28.34
CA THR A 420 -1.26 40.66 29.48
C THR A 420 0.13 40.99 30.04
N LEU A 421 0.95 40.00 30.33
CA LEU A 421 2.32 40.18 30.85
C LEU A 421 3.20 40.98 29.87
N ARG A 422 3.07 40.78 28.58
CA ARG A 422 3.76 41.57 27.56
C ARG A 422 3.28 43.03 27.55
N GLY A 423 1.98 43.26 27.69
CA GLY A 423 1.39 44.57 27.84
C GLY A 423 1.92 45.32 29.07
N GLU A 424 2.13 44.60 30.15
CA GLU A 424 2.73 45.09 31.42
C GLU A 424 4.26 45.17 31.37
N LYS A 425 4.90 44.85 30.24
CA LYS A 425 6.37 44.83 30.02
C LYS A 425 7.12 43.81 30.90
N GLN A 426 6.42 42.79 31.40
CA GLN A 426 6.98 41.65 32.17
C GLN A 426 7.46 40.55 31.21
N PHE A 427 8.41 40.89 30.36
CA PHE A 427 8.83 40.02 29.25
C PHE A 427 9.43 38.67 29.71
N GLU A 428 10.16 38.64 30.81
CA GLU A 428 10.77 37.45 31.37
C GLU A 428 9.71 36.44 31.83
N GLU A 429 8.65 36.88 32.53
CA GLU A 429 7.54 36.05 32.94
C GLU A 429 6.66 35.61 31.75
N ALA A 430 6.49 36.48 30.76
CA ALA A 430 5.77 36.17 29.54
C ALA A 430 6.45 35.06 28.73
N GLU A 431 7.77 35.06 28.65
CA GLU A 431 8.53 34.02 27.92
C GLU A 431 8.69 32.70 28.71
N ASN A 432 8.59 32.71 30.03
CA ASN A 432 8.57 31.51 30.86
C ASN A 432 7.24 30.70 30.77
N ASN A 433 6.21 31.24 30.11
CA ASN A 433 4.96 30.52 29.78
C ASN A 433 5.01 29.93 28.35
N HIS A 434 6.18 29.46 27.89
CA HIS A 434 6.31 28.71 26.65
C HIS A 434 5.77 27.29 26.80
N PHE A 435 5.05 26.83 25.75
CA PHE A 435 4.55 25.47 25.57
C PHE A 435 5.69 24.51 25.23
#